data_8a05eb94c5f7fdfd2379d950787e9471
#
_entry.id   8a05eb94c5f7fdfd2379d950787e9471
#
_cell.length_a   1.000
_cell.length_b   1.000
_cell.length_c   1.000
_cell.angle_alpha   90.00
_cell.angle_beta   90.00
_cell.angle_gamma   90.00
#
_symmetry.space_group_name_H-M   'P 1'
#
loop_
_entity.id
_entity.type
_entity.pdbx_description
1 polymer ?
#
loop_
_entity_poly.entity_id
_entity_poly.type
_entity_poly.pdbx_seq_one_letter_code
_entity_poly.pdbx_strand_id
1 'polypeptide(L)'
;MTTMSKISRIKSVMTPFPHWVDSAEPLLTARDMMQQFHVRHLPVKENGELVSVITDRDLKFVMDSKLGLPPREAMRVRDVCVYAAYVVDLETPLFEVLLTMADRRIGSALVTRHGQLCGIFTGTDACREYGELLQEKESPPGDPDAA
;
A
#
# COMPACT_ATOMS: atom_id res chain seq x y z
N MET A 1 31.41 19.16 -6.64
CA MET A 1 30.43 19.64 -5.69
C MET A 1 29.31 18.67 -5.55
N THR A 2 29.14 18.17 -4.36
CA THR A 2 28.04 17.28 -4.08
C THR A 2 26.74 18.06 -4.15
N THR A 3 25.98 17.85 -5.21
CA THR A 3 24.57 18.18 -5.16
C THR A 3 23.99 17.42 -4.00
N MET A 4 23.52 18.13 -2.99
CA MET A 4 22.73 17.51 -1.95
C MET A 4 21.61 16.76 -2.62
N SER A 5 21.68 15.44 -2.58
CA SER A 5 20.61 14.62 -3.12
C SER A 5 19.32 14.99 -2.38
N LYS A 6 18.38 15.48 -3.14
CA LYS A 6 17.07 15.82 -2.62
C LYS A 6 16.47 14.55 -2.01
N ILE A 7 16.18 14.59 -0.71
CA ILE A 7 15.57 13.45 -0.03
C ILE A 7 14.22 13.17 -0.69
N SER A 8 14.07 11.98 -1.24
CA SER A 8 12.79 11.57 -1.81
C SER A 8 11.76 11.38 -0.70
N ARG A 9 10.59 11.96 -0.90
CA ARG A 9 9.47 11.86 0.02
C ARG A 9 8.42 10.92 -0.55
N ILE A 10 7.65 10.30 0.33
CA ILE A 10 6.66 9.30 -0.08
C ILE A 10 5.67 9.86 -1.11
N LYS A 11 5.34 11.14 -1.03
CA LYS A 11 4.42 11.79 -1.97
C LYS A 11 4.86 11.70 -3.42
N SER A 12 6.16 11.59 -3.67
CA SER A 12 6.72 11.56 -5.04
C SER A 12 6.57 10.20 -5.70
N VAL A 13 6.37 9.14 -4.94
CA VAL A 13 6.37 7.76 -5.45
C VAL A 13 5.10 6.98 -5.09
N MET A 14 4.23 7.52 -4.24
CA MET A 14 2.97 6.88 -3.87
C MET A 14 2.01 6.82 -5.06
N THR A 15 1.07 5.87 -5.01
CA THR A 15 -0.10 5.89 -5.88
C THR A 15 -1.12 6.85 -5.27
N PRO A 16 -1.48 7.95 -5.95
CA PRO A 16 -2.41 8.94 -5.38
C PRO A 16 -3.86 8.46 -5.47
N PHE A 17 -4.68 8.99 -4.56
CA PHE A 17 -6.13 8.79 -4.53
C PHE A 17 -6.53 7.31 -4.66
N PRO A 18 -6.06 6.46 -3.73
CA PRO A 18 -6.35 5.03 -3.83
C PRO A 18 -7.84 4.75 -3.60
N HIS A 19 -8.33 3.68 -4.22
CA HIS A 19 -9.64 3.14 -3.89
C HIS A 19 -9.62 2.67 -2.44
N TRP A 20 -10.74 2.78 -1.77
CA TRP A 20 -10.88 2.35 -0.39
C TRP A 20 -12.25 1.69 -0.20
N VAL A 21 -12.39 0.94 0.88
CA VAL A 21 -13.61 0.23 1.21
C VAL A 21 -14.04 0.60 2.64
N ASP A 22 -15.34 0.68 2.87
CA ASP A 22 -15.87 0.91 4.21
C ASP A 22 -15.85 -0.39 5.02
N SER A 23 -15.59 -0.27 6.32
CA SER A 23 -15.51 -1.42 7.22
C SER A 23 -16.82 -2.21 7.31
N ALA A 24 -17.94 -1.56 7.08
CA ALA A 24 -19.27 -2.18 7.12
C ALA A 24 -19.65 -2.89 5.81
N GLU A 25 -18.89 -2.71 4.75
CA GLU A 25 -19.15 -3.37 3.48
C GLU A 25 -18.95 -4.88 3.59
N PRO A 26 -19.70 -5.65 2.78
CA PRO A 26 -19.46 -7.09 2.70
C PRO A 26 -18.02 -7.41 2.29
N LEU A 27 -17.46 -8.47 2.84
CA LEU A 27 -16.11 -8.90 2.51
C LEU A 27 -15.94 -9.15 1.01
N LEU A 28 -16.97 -9.70 0.36
CA LEU A 28 -16.94 -9.96 -1.08
C LEU A 28 -16.84 -8.69 -1.90
N THR A 29 -17.31 -7.55 -1.39
CA THR A 29 -17.13 -6.26 -2.04
C THR A 29 -15.64 -5.90 -2.16
N ALA A 30 -14.88 -6.13 -1.09
CA ALA A 30 -13.43 -5.89 -1.12
C ALA A 30 -12.74 -6.79 -2.15
N ARG A 31 -13.13 -8.06 -2.22
CA ARG A 31 -12.60 -8.99 -3.23
C ARG A 31 -12.87 -8.49 -4.64
N ASP A 32 -14.11 -8.09 -4.92
CA ASP A 32 -14.52 -7.63 -6.25
C ASP A 32 -13.76 -6.35 -6.62
N MET A 33 -13.56 -5.44 -5.68
CA MET A 33 -12.78 -4.22 -5.89
C MET A 33 -11.32 -4.54 -6.21
N MET A 34 -10.71 -5.48 -5.50
CA MET A 34 -9.33 -5.87 -5.78
C MET A 34 -9.19 -6.44 -7.19
N GLN A 35 -10.15 -7.23 -7.64
CA GLN A 35 -10.15 -7.78 -8.99
C GLN A 35 -10.38 -6.69 -10.03
N GLN A 36 -11.34 -5.81 -9.79
CA GLN A 36 -11.69 -4.74 -10.72
C GLN A 36 -10.56 -3.75 -10.92
N PHE A 37 -9.90 -3.35 -9.84
CA PHE A 37 -8.85 -2.31 -9.88
C PHE A 37 -7.44 -2.88 -9.94
N HIS A 38 -7.29 -4.20 -9.99
CA HIS A 38 -5.99 -4.89 -10.02
C HIS A 38 -5.08 -4.48 -8.87
N VAL A 39 -5.65 -4.42 -7.67
CA VAL A 39 -4.92 -4.07 -6.44
C VAL A 39 -5.01 -5.21 -5.43
N ARG A 40 -4.03 -5.32 -4.56
CA ARG A 40 -3.95 -6.34 -3.51
C ARG A 40 -4.11 -5.77 -2.12
N HIS A 41 -4.25 -4.47 -2.01
CA HIS A 41 -4.39 -3.75 -0.76
C HIS A 41 -5.47 -2.70 -0.93
N LEU A 42 -6.39 -2.64 0.01
CA LEU A 42 -7.43 -1.60 0.04
C LEU A 42 -7.40 -0.94 1.40
N PRO A 43 -7.23 0.38 1.45
CA PRO A 43 -7.48 1.14 2.67
C PRO A 43 -8.90 0.92 3.15
N VAL A 44 -9.08 0.82 4.45
CA VAL A 44 -10.39 0.64 5.08
C VAL A 44 -10.72 1.87 5.90
N LYS A 45 -11.90 2.42 5.66
CA LYS A 45 -12.41 3.54 6.44
C LYS A 45 -13.61 3.11 7.28
N GLU A 46 -13.76 3.74 8.42
CA GLU A 46 -14.93 3.57 9.29
C GLU A 46 -15.38 4.95 9.72
N ASN A 47 -16.65 5.27 9.45
CA ASN A 47 -17.21 6.60 9.71
C ASN A 47 -16.35 7.71 9.09
N GLY A 48 -15.83 7.47 7.88
CA GLY A 48 -15.00 8.44 7.16
C GLY A 48 -13.56 8.51 7.61
N GLU A 49 -13.17 7.78 8.65
CA GLU A 49 -11.81 7.76 9.17
C GLU A 49 -11.06 6.52 8.73
N LEU A 50 -9.78 6.71 8.41
CA LEU A 50 -8.90 5.61 8.02
C LEU A 50 -8.57 4.77 9.25
N VAL A 51 -8.90 3.47 9.21
CA VAL A 51 -8.71 2.58 10.37
C VAL A 51 -7.81 1.39 10.09
N SER A 52 -7.76 0.90 8.85
CA SER A 52 -7.03 -0.34 8.56
C SER A 52 -6.71 -0.44 7.08
N VAL A 53 -6.09 -1.55 6.72
CA VAL A 53 -5.90 -1.97 5.33
C VAL A 53 -6.29 -3.45 5.25
N ILE A 54 -7.01 -3.83 4.19
CA ILE A 54 -7.31 -5.23 3.91
C ILE A 54 -6.50 -5.68 2.70
N THR A 55 -5.92 -6.88 2.78
CA THR A 55 -5.06 -7.42 1.73
C THR A 55 -5.71 -8.64 1.08
N ASP A 56 -5.24 -9.00 -0.12
CA ASP A 56 -5.70 -10.22 -0.79
C ASP A 56 -5.31 -11.47 0.00
N ARG A 57 -4.22 -11.41 0.75
CA ARG A 57 -3.81 -12.49 1.65
C ARG A 57 -4.84 -12.72 2.75
N ASP A 58 -5.36 -11.64 3.34
CA ASP A 58 -6.42 -11.72 4.35
C ASP A 58 -7.66 -12.39 3.78
N LEU A 59 -8.04 -12.00 2.55
CA LEU A 59 -9.18 -12.60 1.86
C LEU A 59 -8.99 -14.08 1.60
N LYS A 60 -7.83 -14.47 1.09
CA LYS A 60 -7.52 -15.88 0.81
C LYS A 60 -7.53 -16.71 2.08
N PHE A 61 -6.96 -16.17 3.15
CA PHE A 61 -6.95 -16.87 4.43
C PHE A 61 -8.36 -17.21 4.90
N VAL A 62 -9.28 -16.25 4.81
CA VAL A 62 -10.67 -16.44 5.23
C VAL A 62 -11.42 -17.37 4.28
N MET A 63 -11.24 -17.19 2.97
CA MET A 63 -11.97 -17.95 1.95
C MET A 63 -11.54 -19.41 1.87
N ASP A 64 -10.26 -19.68 2.13
CA ASP A 64 -9.70 -21.02 2.09
C ASP A 64 -9.78 -21.74 3.44
N SER A 65 -10.21 -21.05 4.48
CA SER A 65 -10.29 -21.61 5.81
C SER A 65 -11.44 -22.61 5.90
N LYS A 66 -11.14 -23.80 6.45
CA LYS A 66 -12.13 -24.83 6.76
C LYS A 66 -12.54 -24.81 8.24
N LEU A 67 -12.19 -23.75 8.93
CA LEU A 67 -12.31 -23.64 10.41
C LEU A 67 -13.65 -23.04 10.83
N GLY A 68 -14.79 -23.60 10.46
CA GLY A 68 -16.08 -23.24 11.02
C GLY A 68 -16.40 -21.74 11.12
N LEU A 69 -15.80 -20.93 10.24
CA LEU A 69 -16.05 -19.49 10.19
C LEU A 69 -17.48 -19.22 9.68
N PRO A 70 -18.06 -18.06 10.02
CA PRO A 70 -19.34 -17.65 9.46
C PRO A 70 -19.34 -17.75 7.94
N PRO A 71 -20.48 -17.95 7.29
CA PRO A 71 -20.55 -17.94 5.83
C PRO A 71 -19.94 -16.66 5.28
N ARG A 72 -19.17 -16.78 4.18
CA ARG A 72 -18.48 -15.64 3.52
C ARG A 72 -19.45 -14.52 3.21
N GLU A 73 -20.67 -14.87 2.85
CA GLU A 73 -21.73 -13.92 2.50
C GLU A 73 -22.16 -13.06 3.69
N ALA A 74 -21.95 -13.56 4.90
CA ALA A 74 -22.30 -12.83 6.12
C ALA A 74 -21.14 -12.02 6.69
N MET A 75 -19.93 -12.21 6.17
CA MET A 75 -18.74 -11.52 6.70
C MET A 75 -18.62 -10.13 6.11
N ARG A 76 -18.19 -9.21 6.97
CA ARG A 76 -17.89 -7.83 6.60
C ARG A 76 -16.39 -7.58 6.66
N VAL A 77 -15.96 -6.52 6.00
CA VAL A 77 -14.54 -6.12 5.98
C VAL A 77 -13.99 -6.01 7.39
N ARG A 78 -14.73 -5.40 8.31
CA ARG A 78 -14.31 -5.25 9.72
C ARG A 78 -14.06 -6.56 10.45
N ASP A 79 -14.68 -7.66 10.01
CA ASP A 79 -14.49 -8.97 10.65
C ASP A 79 -13.11 -9.55 10.37
N VAL A 80 -12.43 -9.05 9.36
CA VAL A 80 -11.13 -9.54 8.89
C VAL A 80 -10.00 -8.56 9.20
N CYS A 81 -10.30 -7.26 9.27
CA CYS A 81 -9.30 -6.22 9.53
C CYS A 81 -8.99 -6.13 11.03
N VAL A 82 -7.97 -6.87 11.46
CA VAL A 82 -7.60 -6.97 12.87
C VAL A 82 -6.51 -5.99 13.27
N TYR A 83 -5.72 -5.49 12.31
CA TYR A 83 -4.54 -4.70 12.58
C TYR A 83 -4.72 -3.26 12.09
N ALA A 84 -4.17 -2.32 12.87
CA ALA A 84 -4.09 -0.94 12.45
C ALA A 84 -3.17 -0.81 11.24
N ALA A 85 -3.54 0.06 10.30
CA ALA A 85 -2.71 0.35 9.15
C ALA A 85 -1.45 1.12 9.55
N TYR A 86 -0.37 0.92 8.79
CA TYR A 86 0.79 1.79 8.88
C TYR A 86 0.47 3.07 8.07
N VAL A 87 0.37 4.18 8.77
CA VAL A 87 -0.03 5.45 8.17
C VAL A 87 1.11 6.46 8.32
N VAL A 88 1.45 7.13 7.24
CA VAL A 88 2.50 8.14 7.22
C VAL A 88 1.98 9.42 6.58
N ASP A 89 2.60 10.54 6.93
CA ASP A 89 2.34 11.82 6.25
C ASP A 89 3.03 11.85 4.88
N LEU A 90 2.46 12.59 3.95
CA LEU A 90 3.01 12.68 2.58
C LEU A 90 4.42 13.25 2.50
N GLU A 91 4.86 13.98 3.53
CA GLU A 91 6.22 14.54 3.61
C GLU A 91 7.23 13.57 4.21
N THR A 92 6.82 12.38 4.62
CA THR A 92 7.73 11.40 5.22
C THR A 92 8.79 10.96 4.21
N PRO A 93 10.07 10.92 4.61
CA PRO A 93 11.14 10.44 3.74
C PRO A 93 10.89 9.00 3.29
N LEU A 94 11.13 8.74 2.01
CA LEU A 94 10.90 7.40 1.45
C LEU A 94 11.73 6.32 2.14
N PHE A 95 13.01 6.63 2.47
CA PHE A 95 13.86 5.63 3.11
C PHE A 95 13.29 5.17 4.47
N GLU A 96 12.67 6.08 5.20
CA GLU A 96 12.04 5.77 6.49
C GLU A 96 10.86 4.81 6.31
N VAL A 97 10.03 5.07 5.32
CA VAL A 97 8.89 4.18 4.99
C VAL A 97 9.38 2.79 4.61
N LEU A 98 10.37 2.72 3.73
CA LEU A 98 10.94 1.45 3.26
C LEU A 98 11.50 0.62 4.40
N LEU A 99 12.29 1.22 5.27
CA LEU A 99 12.91 0.53 6.39
C LEU A 99 11.87 0.08 7.41
N THR A 100 10.86 0.89 7.67
CA THR A 100 9.77 0.53 8.58
C THR A 100 8.95 -0.63 8.03
N MET A 101 8.64 -0.60 6.73
CA MET A 101 7.93 -1.71 6.09
C MET A 101 8.71 -3.02 6.20
N ALA A 102 10.02 -2.96 5.99
CA ALA A 102 10.90 -4.12 6.11
C ALA A 102 10.94 -4.65 7.56
N ASP A 103 11.13 -3.76 8.54
CA ASP A 103 11.21 -4.12 9.95
C ASP A 103 9.90 -4.76 10.44
N ARG A 104 8.79 -4.19 10.08
CA ARG A 104 7.47 -4.66 10.50
C ARG A 104 6.92 -5.77 9.60
N ARG A 105 7.59 -6.08 8.50
CA ARG A 105 7.16 -7.10 7.53
C ARG A 105 5.75 -6.84 7.02
N ILE A 106 5.48 -5.59 6.66
CA ILE A 106 4.18 -5.17 6.15
C ILE A 106 4.29 -4.76 4.69
N GLY A 107 3.22 -4.97 3.94
CA GLY A 107 3.22 -4.82 2.49
C GLY A 107 2.73 -3.47 1.98
N SER A 108 2.31 -2.57 2.86
CA SER A 108 1.80 -1.27 2.43
C SER A 108 1.98 -0.19 3.48
N ALA A 109 2.04 1.05 3.01
CA ALA A 109 1.95 2.24 3.84
C ALA A 109 0.82 3.10 3.26
N LEU A 110 -0.07 3.56 4.10
CA LEU A 110 -1.13 4.49 3.71
C LEU A 110 -0.63 5.90 3.94
N VAL A 111 -0.85 6.77 2.97
CA VAL A 111 -0.33 8.14 3.01
C VAL A 111 -1.48 9.11 3.23
N THR A 112 -1.29 10.01 4.18
CA THR A 112 -2.30 11.00 4.52
C THR A 112 -1.76 12.41 4.39
N ARG A 113 -2.68 13.34 4.18
CA ARG A 113 -2.45 14.77 4.27
C ARG A 113 -3.52 15.34 5.20
N HIS A 114 -3.07 15.97 6.28
CA HIS A 114 -4.00 16.49 7.30
C HIS A 114 -5.01 15.43 7.77
N GLY A 115 -4.52 14.20 7.97
CA GLY A 115 -5.35 13.09 8.43
C GLY A 115 -6.23 12.44 7.35
N GLN A 116 -6.25 12.97 6.13
CA GLN A 116 -7.06 12.44 5.05
C GLN A 116 -6.24 11.56 4.13
N LEU A 117 -6.79 10.40 3.78
CA LEU A 117 -6.13 9.48 2.85
C LEU A 117 -5.88 10.15 1.51
N CYS A 118 -4.62 10.18 1.06
CA CYS A 118 -4.26 10.76 -0.23
C CYS A 118 -3.40 9.84 -1.08
N GLY A 119 -2.88 8.74 -0.54
CA GLY A 119 -2.05 7.84 -1.30
C GLY A 119 -1.85 6.48 -0.64
N ILE A 120 -1.29 5.57 -1.41
CA ILE A 120 -0.86 4.26 -0.93
C ILE A 120 0.49 3.93 -1.57
N PHE A 121 1.34 3.27 -0.81
CA PHE A 121 2.64 2.80 -1.28
C PHE A 121 2.80 1.34 -0.87
N THR A 122 3.07 0.46 -1.84
CA THR A 122 3.11 -0.98 -1.61
C THR A 122 4.50 -1.56 -1.89
N GLY A 123 4.70 -2.82 -1.51
CA GLY A 123 5.94 -3.53 -1.82
C GLY A 123 6.25 -3.58 -3.31
N THR A 124 5.24 -3.65 -4.16
CA THR A 124 5.41 -3.58 -5.62
C THR A 124 5.99 -2.23 -6.03
N ASP A 125 5.49 -1.14 -5.45
CA ASP A 125 6.02 0.19 -5.71
C ASP A 125 7.48 0.30 -5.24
N ALA A 126 7.79 -0.29 -4.08
CA ALA A 126 9.14 -0.30 -3.53
C ALA A 126 10.12 -1.02 -4.47
N CYS A 127 9.72 -2.18 -5.00
CA CYS A 127 10.53 -2.92 -5.96
C CYS A 127 10.78 -2.11 -7.23
N ARG A 128 9.76 -1.44 -7.73
CA ARG A 128 9.89 -0.61 -8.93
C ARG A 128 10.87 0.53 -8.69
N GLU A 129 10.70 1.24 -7.59
CA GLU A 129 11.59 2.37 -7.26
C GLU A 129 13.04 1.93 -7.11
N TYR A 130 13.27 0.81 -6.44
CA TYR A 130 14.63 0.30 -6.27
C TYR A 130 15.21 -0.19 -7.59
N GLY A 131 14.41 -0.89 -8.40
CA GLY A 131 14.83 -1.36 -9.72
C GLY A 131 15.22 -0.21 -10.64
N GLU A 132 14.42 0.85 -10.66
CA GLU A 132 14.71 2.04 -11.48
C GLU A 132 15.98 2.75 -10.99
N LEU A 133 16.18 2.82 -9.68
CA LEU A 133 17.39 3.40 -9.11
C LEU A 133 18.64 2.64 -9.53
N LEU A 134 18.60 1.31 -9.47
CA LEU A 134 19.73 0.47 -9.90
C LEU A 134 19.98 0.59 -11.39
N GLN A 135 18.95 0.64 -12.20
CA GLN A 135 19.05 0.81 -13.63
C GLN A 135 19.73 2.14 -13.98
N GLU A 136 19.35 3.21 -13.30
CA GLU A 136 19.95 4.53 -13.46
C GLU A 136 21.44 4.52 -13.12
N LYS A 137 21.82 3.82 -12.05
CA LYS A 137 23.24 3.72 -11.64
C LYS A 137 24.08 2.90 -12.59
N GLU A 138 23.50 1.92 -13.27
CA GLU A 138 24.21 1.06 -14.21
C GLU A 138 24.32 1.64 -15.60
N SER A 139 23.49 2.64 -15.91
CA SER A 139 23.58 3.35 -17.17
C SER A 139 24.79 4.28 -17.14
N PRO A 140 25.79 4.15 -18.03
CA PRO A 140 26.95 5.05 -18.02
C PRO A 140 26.49 6.46 -18.33
N PRO A 141 26.74 7.43 -17.43
CA PRO A 141 26.34 8.80 -17.67
C PRO A 141 27.13 9.39 -18.83
N GLY A 142 26.44 9.97 -19.80
CA GLY A 142 27.09 10.72 -20.87
C GLY A 142 27.60 9.90 -22.03
N ASP A 143 27.16 8.66 -22.20
CA ASP A 143 27.46 7.89 -23.40
C ASP A 143 26.47 8.28 -24.51
N PRO A 144 26.93 9.03 -25.52
CA PRO A 144 26.04 9.46 -26.60
C PRO A 144 25.61 8.30 -27.50
N ASP A 145 26.27 7.14 -27.42
CA ASP A 145 25.95 5.95 -28.17
C ASP A 145 25.06 4.97 -27.38
N ALA A 146 24.73 5.29 -26.15
CA ALA A 146 23.82 4.50 -25.31
C ALA A 146 22.34 4.79 -25.60
N ALA A 147 22.04 5.35 -26.74
CA ALA A 147 20.68 5.65 -27.14
C ALA A 147 19.97 4.39 -27.66
#